data_92d3cb667572fee17f3ce8feb3511b11
#
_entry.id   92d3cb667572fee17f3ce8feb3511b11
#
_cell.length_a   1.000
_cell.length_b   1.000
_cell.length_c   1.000
_cell.angle_alpha   90.00
_cell.angle_beta   90.00
_cell.angle_gamma   90.00
#
_symmetry.space_group_name_H-M   'P 1'
#
loop_
_entity.id
_entity.type
_entity.pdbx_description
1 polymer ?
#
loop_
_entity_poly.entity_id
_entity_poly.type
_entity_poly.pdbx_seq_one_letter_code
_entity_poly.pdbx_strand_id
1 'polypeptide(L)'
;MRKILLGCILFASAALFAGAWTDDFEAAKKLSKEKNLPLMLDFTGSDWCGWCKLMDRKVFAKKAWDDWAKTNVVCVTVDFPRAASKVTPKTRAQNEKLLARFGVAGFPTFVLLAPDGEKEIGRTGCPGRDVTPAQFIAEVRKALGTSAAK
;
A
#
# COMPACT_ATOMS: atom_id res chain seq x y z
N MET A 1 -11.60 39.27 -39.29
CA MET A 1 -12.30 38.20 -38.53
C MET A 1 -11.27 37.33 -37.84
N ARG A 2 -10.99 37.57 -36.52
CA ARG A 2 -10.00 36.77 -35.76
C ARG A 2 -10.76 35.63 -35.09
N LYS A 3 -10.48 34.39 -35.52
CA LYS A 3 -11.01 33.19 -34.87
C LYS A 3 -10.21 32.92 -33.57
N ILE A 4 -10.88 33.14 -32.45
CA ILE A 4 -10.36 32.76 -31.14
C ILE A 4 -10.61 31.25 -30.95
N LEU A 5 -9.55 30.45 -31.01
CA LEU A 5 -9.60 29.04 -30.64
C LEU A 5 -9.58 28.96 -29.10
N LEU A 6 -10.76 28.68 -28.52
CA LEU A 6 -10.88 28.33 -27.11
C LEU A 6 -10.28 26.93 -26.90
N GLY A 7 -9.06 26.88 -26.39
CA GLY A 7 -8.45 25.63 -25.93
C GLY A 7 -9.17 25.15 -24.66
N CYS A 8 -9.92 24.08 -24.74
CA CYS A 8 -10.40 23.34 -23.57
C CYS A 8 -9.21 22.71 -22.85
N ILE A 9 -8.79 23.35 -21.75
CA ILE A 9 -7.87 22.72 -20.80
C ILE A 9 -8.69 21.73 -19.99
N LEU A 10 -8.60 20.46 -20.36
CA LEU A 10 -9.08 19.35 -19.55
C LEU A 10 -8.16 19.27 -18.29
N PHE A 11 -8.63 19.87 -17.20
CA PHE A 11 -8.09 19.55 -15.87
C PHE A 11 -8.47 18.12 -15.55
N ALA A 12 -7.57 17.18 -15.84
CA ALA A 12 -7.65 15.85 -15.26
C ALA A 12 -7.54 16.01 -13.74
N SER A 13 -8.65 15.81 -13.04
CA SER A 13 -8.68 15.71 -11.59
C SER A 13 -7.83 14.51 -11.20
N ALA A 14 -6.55 14.74 -10.91
CA ALA A 14 -5.71 13.75 -10.23
C ALA A 14 -6.34 13.54 -8.85
N ALA A 15 -7.10 12.47 -8.70
CA ALA A 15 -7.63 12.06 -7.42
C ALA A 15 -6.47 11.98 -6.42
N LEU A 16 -6.56 12.75 -5.35
CA LEU A 16 -5.57 12.84 -4.28
C LEU A 16 -5.60 11.54 -3.43
N PHE A 17 -5.08 10.44 -3.99
CA PHE A 17 -4.83 9.19 -3.26
C PHE A 17 -3.40 9.12 -2.70
N ALA A 18 -2.78 10.27 -2.44
CA ALA A 18 -1.48 10.29 -1.80
C ALA A 18 -1.64 9.93 -0.31
N GLY A 19 -1.19 8.74 0.08
CA GLY A 19 -1.20 8.23 1.44
C GLY A 19 -2.46 7.47 1.85
N ALA A 20 -3.51 7.41 1.01
CA ALA A 20 -4.70 6.62 1.29
C ALA A 20 -4.47 5.13 0.96
N TRP A 21 -4.90 4.26 1.86
CA TRP A 21 -5.00 2.83 1.61
C TRP A 21 -6.11 2.54 0.60
N THR A 22 -5.87 1.62 -0.33
CA THR A 22 -6.88 1.09 -1.25
C THR A 22 -6.90 -0.43 -1.18
N ASP A 23 -8.03 -1.04 -1.50
CA ASP A 23 -8.17 -2.49 -1.66
C ASP A 23 -8.21 -2.93 -3.13
N ASP A 24 -8.09 -1.98 -4.07
CA ASP A 24 -8.03 -2.24 -5.51
C ASP A 24 -6.57 -2.25 -5.98
N PHE A 25 -6.04 -3.44 -6.23
CA PHE A 25 -4.66 -3.63 -6.66
C PHE A 25 -4.36 -3.04 -8.05
N GLU A 26 -5.30 -3.16 -9.00
CA GLU A 26 -5.08 -2.62 -10.34
C GLU A 26 -5.09 -1.09 -10.36
N ALA A 27 -5.99 -0.47 -9.58
CA ALA A 27 -5.96 0.99 -9.39
C ALA A 27 -4.67 1.45 -8.73
N ALA A 28 -4.18 0.71 -7.73
CA ALA A 28 -2.91 1.00 -7.07
C ALA A 28 -1.72 0.88 -8.01
N LYS A 29 -1.67 -0.16 -8.86
CA LYS A 29 -0.62 -0.33 -9.88
C LYS A 29 -0.56 0.87 -10.83
N LYS A 30 -1.72 1.30 -11.32
CA LYS A 30 -1.79 2.47 -12.19
C LYS A 30 -1.22 3.71 -11.50
N LEU A 31 -1.64 3.97 -10.27
CA LEU A 31 -1.17 5.11 -9.48
C LEU A 31 0.33 5.03 -9.19
N SER A 32 0.83 3.85 -8.82
CA SER A 32 2.23 3.56 -8.57
C SER A 32 3.10 3.88 -9.79
N LYS A 33 2.67 3.42 -10.97
CA LYS A 33 3.33 3.70 -12.25
C LYS A 33 3.33 5.20 -12.60
N GLU A 34 2.18 5.86 -12.45
CA GLU A 34 2.04 7.30 -12.71
C GLU A 34 2.93 8.15 -11.82
N LYS A 35 3.05 7.78 -10.54
CA LYS A 35 3.86 8.51 -9.55
C LYS A 35 5.31 8.03 -9.47
N ASN A 36 5.65 6.95 -10.13
CA ASN A 36 6.92 6.24 -9.99
C ASN A 36 7.26 5.92 -8.53
N LEU A 37 6.26 5.46 -7.76
CA LEU A 37 6.40 5.05 -6.37
C LEU A 37 6.23 3.53 -6.25
N PRO A 38 6.98 2.85 -5.36
CA PRO A 38 6.76 1.44 -5.07
C PRO A 38 5.37 1.20 -4.45
N LEU A 39 4.82 -0.03 -4.65
CA LEU A 39 3.66 -0.48 -3.90
C LEU A 39 4.09 -1.19 -2.62
N MET A 40 3.28 -1.03 -1.58
CA MET A 40 3.33 -1.85 -0.37
C MET A 40 1.99 -2.58 -0.22
N LEU A 41 2.02 -3.90 -0.33
CA LEU A 41 0.86 -4.77 -0.10
C LEU A 41 0.87 -5.22 1.36
N ASP A 42 -0.16 -4.86 2.12
CA ASP A 42 -0.38 -5.34 3.49
C ASP A 42 -1.29 -6.56 3.50
N PHE A 43 -0.70 -7.74 3.60
CA PHE A 43 -1.43 -8.98 3.81
C PHE A 43 -1.85 -9.09 5.27
N THR A 44 -3.14 -8.93 5.52
CA THR A 44 -3.70 -8.73 6.86
C THR A 44 -4.94 -9.57 7.13
N GLY A 45 -5.29 -9.73 8.40
CA GLY A 45 -6.54 -10.31 8.86
C GLY A 45 -7.21 -9.33 9.83
N SER A 46 -7.92 -8.33 9.29
CA SER A 46 -8.36 -7.13 10.00
C SER A 46 -9.22 -7.39 11.24
N ASP A 47 -9.98 -8.49 11.28
CA ASP A 47 -10.90 -8.79 12.39
C ASP A 47 -10.40 -9.86 13.35
N TRP A 48 -9.33 -10.60 13.02
CA TRP A 48 -8.85 -11.71 13.85
C TRP A 48 -7.35 -11.68 14.17
N CYS A 49 -6.51 -11.05 13.32
CA CYS A 49 -5.06 -11.05 13.48
C CYS A 49 -4.61 -9.99 14.52
N GLY A 50 -4.17 -10.42 15.69
CA GLY A 50 -3.74 -9.50 16.78
C GLY A 50 -2.56 -8.62 16.41
N TRP A 51 -1.57 -9.16 15.67
CA TRP A 51 -0.40 -8.40 15.19
C TRP A 51 -0.78 -7.37 14.12
N CYS A 52 -1.74 -7.71 13.25
CA CYS A 52 -2.24 -6.79 12.23
C CYS A 52 -2.93 -5.59 12.89
N LYS A 53 -3.83 -5.83 13.86
CA LYS A 53 -4.48 -4.78 14.65
C LYS A 53 -3.50 -3.92 15.44
N LEU A 54 -2.37 -4.51 15.87
CA LEU A 54 -1.31 -3.76 16.54
C LEU A 54 -0.63 -2.81 15.56
N MET A 55 -0.30 -3.27 14.34
CA MET A 55 0.27 -2.42 13.29
C MET A 55 -0.67 -1.26 12.95
N ASP A 56 -1.96 -1.53 12.77
CA ASP A 56 -2.96 -0.50 12.51
C ASP A 56 -2.94 0.61 13.57
N ARG A 57 -3.00 0.23 14.85
CA ARG A 57 -3.06 1.21 15.95
C ARG A 57 -1.75 1.94 16.18
N LYS A 58 -0.62 1.23 16.10
CA LYS A 58 0.69 1.79 16.50
C LYS A 58 1.42 2.47 15.34
N VAL A 59 1.13 2.09 14.12
CA VAL A 59 1.83 2.60 12.93
C VAL A 59 0.87 3.31 11.99
N PHE A 60 -0.06 2.59 11.38
CA PHE A 60 -0.83 3.09 10.24
C PHE A 60 -1.84 4.18 10.60
N ALA A 61 -2.40 4.16 11.82
CA ALA A 61 -3.25 5.24 12.34
C ALA A 61 -2.48 6.49 12.78
N LYS A 62 -1.15 6.54 12.61
CA LYS A 62 -0.34 7.66 13.08
C LYS A 62 0.01 8.61 11.93
N LYS A 63 -0.12 9.92 12.22
CA LYS A 63 0.23 10.98 11.27
C LYS A 63 1.64 10.83 10.69
N ALA A 64 2.60 10.39 11.49
CA ALA A 64 3.98 10.20 11.05
C ALA A 64 4.11 9.16 9.92
N TRP A 65 3.31 8.06 9.97
CA TRP A 65 3.22 7.11 8.87
C TRP A 65 2.55 7.73 7.65
N ASP A 66 1.39 8.36 7.86
CA ASP A 66 0.60 8.94 6.77
C ASP A 66 1.40 10.00 5.98
N ASP A 67 2.09 10.90 6.70
CA ASP A 67 2.93 11.94 6.08
C ASP A 67 4.08 11.32 5.26
N TRP A 68 4.71 10.27 5.76
CA TRP A 68 5.79 9.61 5.03
C TRP A 68 5.25 8.81 3.84
N ALA A 69 4.19 8.01 4.03
CA ALA A 69 3.65 7.13 3.01
C ALA A 69 3.20 7.88 1.75
N LYS A 70 2.62 9.08 1.91
CA LYS A 70 2.12 9.93 0.81
C LYS A 70 3.11 10.14 -0.33
N THR A 71 4.39 10.18 -0.02
CA THR A 71 5.46 10.50 -0.99
C THR A 71 6.43 9.36 -1.22
N ASN A 72 6.26 8.23 -0.54
CA ASN A 72 7.23 7.13 -0.59
C ASN A 72 6.67 5.81 -1.10
N VAL A 73 5.37 5.53 -0.88
CA VAL A 73 4.75 4.25 -1.26
C VAL A 73 3.28 4.43 -1.64
N VAL A 74 2.75 3.53 -2.45
CA VAL A 74 1.31 3.36 -2.65
C VAL A 74 0.88 2.15 -1.82
N CYS A 75 -0.07 2.35 -0.88
CA CYS A 75 -0.47 1.31 0.07
C CYS A 75 -1.71 0.55 -0.41
N VAL A 76 -1.65 -0.78 -0.36
CA VAL A 76 -2.76 -1.68 -0.73
C VAL A 76 -3.07 -2.61 0.44
N THR A 77 -4.32 -2.62 0.88
CA THR A 77 -4.83 -3.57 1.88
C THR A 77 -5.23 -4.87 1.18
N VAL A 78 -4.59 -5.97 1.54
CA VAL A 78 -4.91 -7.32 1.06
C VAL A 78 -5.48 -8.10 2.24
N ASP A 79 -6.76 -7.84 2.55
CA ASP A 79 -7.42 -8.33 3.77
C ASP A 79 -8.08 -9.71 3.59
N PHE A 80 -7.90 -10.55 4.61
CA PHE A 80 -8.51 -11.88 4.74
C PHE A 80 -9.35 -11.96 6.01
N PRO A 81 -10.46 -11.22 6.09
CA PRO A 81 -11.30 -11.22 7.28
C PRO A 81 -12.09 -12.53 7.41
N ARG A 82 -12.44 -12.91 8.65
CA ARG A 82 -13.38 -14.00 8.93
C ARG A 82 -14.81 -13.61 8.58
N ALA A 83 -15.17 -12.34 8.83
CA ALA A 83 -16.47 -11.81 8.45
C ALA A 83 -16.53 -11.56 6.93
N ALA A 84 -17.28 -12.39 6.21
CA ALA A 84 -17.39 -12.33 4.74
C ALA A 84 -17.89 -10.98 4.21
N SER A 85 -18.65 -10.22 5.02
CA SER A 85 -19.18 -8.90 4.66
C SER A 85 -18.14 -7.79 4.58
N LYS A 86 -16.93 -8.01 5.08
CA LYS A 86 -15.87 -6.97 5.11
C LYS A 86 -15.15 -6.77 3.78
N VAL A 87 -15.20 -7.73 2.89
CA VAL A 87 -14.62 -7.63 1.54
C VAL A 87 -15.61 -8.13 0.50
N THR A 88 -15.61 -7.51 -0.68
CA THR A 88 -16.45 -7.97 -1.78
C THR A 88 -15.96 -9.30 -2.34
N PRO A 89 -16.81 -10.09 -3.03
CA PRO A 89 -16.36 -11.30 -3.73
C PRO A 89 -15.22 -11.03 -4.73
N LYS A 90 -15.26 -9.88 -5.42
CA LYS A 90 -14.22 -9.43 -6.35
C LYS A 90 -12.90 -9.20 -5.63
N THR A 91 -12.92 -8.44 -4.54
CA THR A 91 -11.74 -8.15 -3.73
C THR A 91 -11.17 -9.43 -3.12
N ARG A 92 -12.01 -10.34 -2.64
CA ARG A 92 -11.57 -11.66 -2.12
C ARG A 92 -10.83 -12.46 -3.17
N ALA A 93 -11.39 -12.59 -4.37
CA ALA A 93 -10.75 -13.32 -5.47
C ALA A 93 -9.41 -12.69 -5.89
N GLN A 94 -9.30 -11.35 -5.89
CA GLN A 94 -8.05 -10.64 -6.09
C GLN A 94 -7.03 -11.00 -5.00
N ASN A 95 -7.44 -10.91 -3.73
CA ASN A 95 -6.56 -11.14 -2.58
C ASN A 95 -6.02 -12.57 -2.55
N GLU A 96 -6.85 -13.57 -2.86
CA GLU A 96 -6.43 -14.99 -2.98
C GLU A 96 -5.36 -15.18 -4.06
N LYS A 97 -5.52 -14.52 -5.22
CA LYS A 97 -4.51 -14.55 -6.30
C LYS A 97 -3.20 -13.91 -5.86
N LEU A 98 -3.26 -12.77 -5.16
CA LEU A 98 -2.07 -12.10 -4.63
C LEU A 98 -1.38 -12.94 -3.55
N LEU A 99 -2.14 -13.56 -2.64
CA LEU A 99 -1.62 -14.46 -1.62
C LEU A 99 -0.81 -15.61 -2.24
N ALA A 100 -1.40 -16.27 -3.25
CA ALA A 100 -0.76 -17.37 -3.97
C ALA A 100 0.48 -16.88 -4.77
N ARG A 101 0.35 -15.75 -5.47
CA ARG A 101 1.43 -15.16 -6.27
C ARG A 101 2.68 -14.86 -5.45
N PHE A 102 2.52 -14.29 -4.27
CA PHE A 102 3.64 -13.91 -3.42
C PHE A 102 4.00 -14.94 -2.34
N GLY A 103 3.29 -16.08 -2.30
CA GLY A 103 3.59 -17.17 -1.36
C GLY A 103 3.51 -16.73 0.10
N VAL A 104 2.55 -15.90 0.46
CA VAL A 104 2.41 -15.38 1.83
C VAL A 104 1.83 -16.45 2.74
N ALA A 105 2.56 -16.81 3.80
CA ALA A 105 2.19 -17.89 4.73
C ALA A 105 1.71 -17.39 6.11
N GLY A 106 1.82 -16.12 6.40
CA GLY A 106 1.45 -15.55 7.71
C GLY A 106 1.19 -14.05 7.67
N PHE A 107 0.54 -13.54 8.72
CA PHE A 107 0.12 -12.15 8.82
C PHE A 107 0.62 -11.46 10.10
N PRO A 108 0.93 -10.14 10.04
CA PRO A 108 1.01 -9.35 8.80
C PRO A 108 2.27 -9.67 8.00
N THR A 109 2.17 -9.62 6.69
CA THR A 109 3.31 -9.61 5.77
C THR A 109 3.16 -8.42 4.83
N PHE A 110 4.21 -7.61 4.71
CA PHE A 110 4.26 -6.46 3.84
C PHE A 110 5.17 -6.78 2.66
N VAL A 111 4.58 -6.91 1.46
CA VAL A 111 5.30 -7.17 0.22
C VAL A 111 5.49 -5.85 -0.52
N LEU A 112 6.71 -5.55 -0.90
CA LEU A 112 7.07 -4.32 -1.61
C LEU A 112 7.33 -4.64 -3.07
N LEU A 113 6.63 -3.94 -3.97
CA LEU A 113 6.76 -4.11 -5.40
C LEU A 113 7.38 -2.87 -6.04
N ALA A 114 8.11 -3.08 -7.12
CA ALA A 114 8.56 -1.98 -7.98
C ALA A 114 7.35 -1.19 -8.53
N PRO A 115 7.57 0.04 -9.04
CA PRO A 115 6.48 0.89 -9.56
C PRO A 115 5.68 0.29 -10.73
N ASP A 116 6.15 -0.79 -11.34
CA ASP A 116 5.40 -1.56 -12.34
C ASP A 116 4.29 -2.43 -11.72
N GLY A 117 4.37 -2.69 -10.40
CA GLY A 117 3.46 -3.56 -9.67
C GLY A 117 3.64 -5.05 -9.96
N GLU A 118 4.74 -5.42 -10.64
CA GLU A 118 5.00 -6.80 -11.04
C GLU A 118 6.14 -7.42 -10.23
N LYS A 119 7.26 -6.74 -10.11
CA LYS A 119 8.46 -7.26 -9.47
C LYS A 119 8.44 -7.02 -7.96
N GLU A 120 8.52 -8.09 -7.17
CA GLU A 120 8.83 -7.98 -5.75
C GLU A 120 10.28 -7.50 -5.56
N ILE A 121 10.44 -6.44 -4.78
CA ILE A 121 11.75 -5.84 -4.48
C ILE A 121 12.13 -6.01 -3.02
N GLY A 122 11.20 -6.42 -2.17
CA GLY A 122 11.46 -6.74 -0.79
C GLY A 122 10.20 -7.10 -0.03
N ARG A 123 10.37 -7.57 1.20
CA ARG A 123 9.27 -7.81 2.15
C ARG A 123 9.72 -7.63 3.57
N THR A 124 8.77 -7.34 4.45
CA THR A 124 8.96 -7.25 5.89
C THR A 124 7.71 -7.70 6.64
N GLY A 125 7.78 -7.78 7.95
CA GLY A 125 6.67 -8.12 8.83
C GLY A 125 6.55 -7.11 9.97
N CYS A 126 5.81 -7.48 11.02
CA CYS A 126 5.74 -6.67 12.23
C CYS A 126 7.06 -6.79 13.02
N PRO A 127 7.77 -5.68 13.30
CA PRO A 127 9.05 -5.72 14.01
C PRO A 127 8.94 -6.13 15.48
N GLY A 128 7.76 -6.00 16.09
CA GLY A 128 7.54 -6.36 17.49
C GLY A 128 6.42 -5.55 18.15
N ARG A 129 6.20 -5.83 19.45
CA ARG A 129 5.11 -5.23 20.23
C ARG A 129 5.25 -3.72 20.41
N ASP A 130 6.47 -3.22 20.48
CA ASP A 130 6.77 -1.80 20.74
C ASP A 130 7.11 -1.02 19.48
N VAL A 131 6.66 -1.53 18.33
CA VAL A 131 6.85 -0.88 17.05
C VAL A 131 6.32 0.56 17.03
N THR A 132 7.12 1.46 16.48
CA THR A 132 6.77 2.85 16.22
C THR A 132 6.73 3.11 14.70
N PRO A 133 6.08 4.17 14.22
CA PRO A 133 6.12 4.54 12.81
C PRO A 133 7.53 4.69 12.28
N ALA A 134 8.44 5.32 13.05
CA ALA A 134 9.83 5.51 12.62
C ALA A 134 10.58 4.19 12.43
N GLN A 135 10.38 3.24 13.34
CA GLN A 135 11.00 1.91 13.22
C GLN A 135 10.45 1.16 12.01
N PHE A 136 9.14 1.17 11.79
CA PHE A 136 8.56 0.47 10.65
C PHE A 136 8.94 1.14 9.32
N ILE A 137 9.01 2.46 9.25
CA ILE A 137 9.53 3.20 8.09
C ILE A 137 10.97 2.77 7.77
N ALA A 138 11.81 2.60 8.80
CA ALA A 138 13.19 2.13 8.61
C ALA A 138 13.23 0.70 8.03
N GLU A 139 12.36 -0.22 8.50
CA GLU A 139 12.24 -1.56 7.93
C GLU A 139 11.76 -1.54 6.47
N VAL A 140 10.77 -0.71 6.16
CA VAL A 140 10.29 -0.55 4.78
C VAL A 140 11.40 -0.01 3.87
N ARG A 141 12.13 1.03 4.30
CA ARG A 141 13.28 1.58 3.55
C ARG A 141 14.35 0.53 3.30
N LYS A 142 14.69 -0.26 4.30
CA LYS A 142 15.64 -1.36 4.18
C LYS A 142 15.17 -2.39 3.15
N ALA A 143 13.90 -2.78 3.20
CA ALA A 143 13.31 -3.73 2.25
C ALA A 143 13.22 -3.17 0.82
N LEU A 144 13.08 -1.84 0.66
CA LEU A 144 13.17 -1.15 -0.63
C LEU A 144 14.60 -1.02 -1.18
N GLY A 145 15.62 -1.43 -0.41
CA GLY A 145 17.03 -1.22 -0.77
C GLY A 145 17.50 0.23 -0.63
N THR A 146 16.68 1.10 -0.07
CA THR A 146 17.02 2.50 0.22
C THR A 146 17.48 2.61 1.68
N SER A 147 18.74 2.24 1.97
CA SER A 147 19.37 2.61 3.23
C SER A 147 19.29 4.12 3.41
N ALA A 148 18.96 4.57 4.62
CA ALA A 148 19.03 5.99 4.95
C ALA A 148 20.40 6.52 4.53
N ALA A 149 20.41 7.45 3.58
CA ALA A 149 21.57 8.31 3.40
C ALA A 149 21.82 8.99 4.75
N LYS A 150 23.04 8.82 5.27
CA LYS A 150 23.51 9.47 6.51
C LYS A 150 23.42 10.97 6.36
#